data_8e97ddc27fa8c7cfb605c63e76c966d4
#
_entry.id   8e97ddc27fa8c7cfb605c63e76c966d4
#
_cell.length_a   1.000
_cell.length_b   1.000
_cell.length_c   1.000
_cell.angle_alpha   90.00
_cell.angle_beta   90.00
_cell.angle_gamma   90.00
#
_symmetry.space_group_name_H-M   'P 1'
#
loop_
_entity.id
_entity.type
_entity.pdbx_description
1 polymer ?
#
loop_
_entity_poly.entity_id
_entity_poly.type
_entity_poly.pdbx_seq_one_letter_code
_entity_poly.pdbx_strand_id
1 'polypeptide(L)'
;ALDPVESVQRLAELGAYGVTFHDDDLIPFGASATERESAIKRFRQALDATGMVVPMATTNLFTHPVFKDGGFTANDRDVRRYAIRKVIRNIDLAVELGAKTYVAWGGREGAESGGAKDVRDALDRMKEAFDLLGEYVTSQGYDLRFAIEPKPNEPRGDILLPTVGHALAFIDRLERPELYGVNPEVGHEQMAGLNFPHGIAQ
;
A
#
# COMPACT_ATOMS: atom_id res chain seq x y z
N ALA A 1 14.44 14.50 4.28
CA ALA A 1 14.48 13.03 4.21
C ALA A 1 15.87 12.60 3.72
N LEU A 2 16.36 11.42 4.12
CA LEU A 2 17.58 10.84 3.59
C LEU A 2 17.37 10.42 2.13
N ASP A 3 18.43 10.43 1.34
CA ASP A 3 18.42 9.79 0.01
C ASP A 3 18.14 8.28 0.19
N PRO A 4 17.32 7.63 -0.65
CA PRO A 4 17.03 6.21 -0.53
C PRO A 4 18.27 5.30 -0.48
N VAL A 5 19.32 5.65 -1.21
CA VAL A 5 20.62 4.93 -1.20
C VAL A 5 21.29 5.07 0.17
N GLU A 6 21.31 6.28 0.73
CA GLU A 6 21.84 6.52 2.07
C GLU A 6 21.04 5.75 3.13
N SER A 7 19.72 5.69 3.00
CA SER A 7 18.86 4.91 3.89
C SER A 7 19.22 3.42 3.88
N VAL A 8 19.43 2.82 2.70
CA VAL A 8 19.89 1.43 2.56
C VAL A 8 21.24 1.22 3.27
N GLN A 9 22.20 2.10 3.03
CA GLN A 9 23.54 2.00 3.63
C GLN A 9 23.48 2.07 5.16
N ARG A 10 22.72 3.04 5.71
CA ARG A 10 22.55 3.19 7.15
C ARG A 10 21.86 2.00 7.80
N LEU A 11 20.83 1.47 7.17
CA LEU A 11 20.15 0.28 7.67
C LEU A 11 21.05 -0.95 7.64
N ALA A 12 21.85 -1.11 6.59
CA ALA A 12 22.84 -2.19 6.51
C ALA A 12 23.91 -2.10 7.61
N GLU A 13 24.42 -0.89 7.91
CA GLU A 13 25.35 -0.65 9.03
C GLU A 13 24.77 -1.06 10.39
N LEU A 14 23.44 -0.94 10.55
CA LEU A 14 22.69 -1.37 11.75
C LEU A 14 22.36 -2.85 11.77
N GLY A 15 22.73 -3.60 10.73
CA GLY A 15 22.44 -5.04 10.63
C GLY A 15 21.01 -5.37 10.22
N ALA A 16 20.29 -4.46 9.58
CA ALA A 16 18.94 -4.73 9.08
C ALA A 16 18.98 -5.78 7.97
N TYR A 17 17.96 -6.64 7.93
CA TYR A 17 17.80 -7.67 6.91
C TYR A 17 17.36 -7.09 5.56
N GLY A 18 16.49 -6.09 5.58
CA GLY A 18 15.91 -5.51 4.38
C GLY A 18 15.35 -4.13 4.60
N VAL A 19 14.86 -3.54 3.53
CA VAL A 19 14.25 -2.21 3.51
C VAL A 19 12.90 -2.27 2.77
N THR A 20 11.92 -1.55 3.27
CA THR A 20 10.63 -1.34 2.61
C THR A 20 10.53 0.11 2.13
N PHE A 21 9.68 0.37 1.14
CA PHE A 21 9.53 1.72 0.59
C PHE A 21 8.08 1.99 0.15
N HIS A 22 7.70 3.27 0.20
CA HIS A 22 6.63 3.80 -0.63
C HIS A 22 7.23 4.20 -1.97
N ASP A 23 6.45 4.10 -3.03
CA ASP A 23 6.91 4.49 -4.37
C ASP A 23 7.48 5.92 -4.43
N ASP A 24 6.88 6.87 -3.71
CA ASP A 24 7.32 8.28 -3.68
C ASP A 24 8.59 8.50 -2.82
N ASP A 25 8.96 7.56 -1.95
CA ASP A 25 10.23 7.61 -1.22
C ASP A 25 11.41 7.34 -2.17
N LEU A 26 11.19 6.45 -3.15
CA LEU A 26 12.21 6.07 -4.12
C LEU A 26 12.19 6.95 -5.38
N ILE A 27 10.99 7.26 -5.88
CA ILE A 27 10.79 7.99 -7.13
C ILE A 27 9.92 9.21 -6.84
N PRO A 28 10.49 10.43 -6.88
CA PRO A 28 9.72 11.65 -6.60
C PRO A 28 8.48 11.76 -7.48
N PHE A 29 7.39 12.25 -6.90
CA PHE A 29 6.15 12.50 -7.63
C PHE A 29 6.39 13.43 -8.81
N GLY A 30 6.00 13.02 -10.01
CA GLY A 30 6.21 13.79 -11.25
C GLY A 30 7.58 13.58 -11.91
N ALA A 31 8.42 12.67 -11.40
CA ALA A 31 9.70 12.35 -12.02
C ALA A 31 9.54 11.90 -13.48
N SER A 32 10.45 12.34 -14.34
CA SER A 32 10.56 11.87 -15.73
C SER A 32 10.97 10.39 -15.79
N ALA A 33 10.83 9.77 -16.95
CA ALA A 33 11.26 8.39 -17.17
C ALA A 33 12.76 8.20 -16.86
N THR A 34 13.62 9.13 -17.30
CA THR A 34 15.06 9.08 -17.06
C THR A 34 15.40 9.21 -15.58
N GLU A 35 14.76 10.11 -14.85
CA GLU A 35 14.94 10.25 -13.40
C GLU A 35 14.50 8.99 -12.66
N ARG A 36 13.35 8.41 -13.04
CA ARG A 36 12.86 7.14 -12.51
C ARG A 36 13.87 6.02 -12.71
N GLU A 37 14.35 5.82 -13.94
CA GLU A 37 15.34 4.77 -14.25
C GLU A 37 16.63 4.96 -13.47
N SER A 38 17.11 6.20 -13.36
CA SER A 38 18.30 6.53 -12.57
C SER A 38 18.12 6.22 -11.08
N ALA A 39 16.97 6.58 -10.50
CA ALA A 39 16.67 6.31 -9.09
C ALA A 39 16.63 4.79 -8.82
N ILE A 40 15.93 4.03 -9.65
CA ILE A 40 15.83 2.56 -9.52
C ILE A 40 17.21 1.92 -9.64
N LYS A 41 18.01 2.32 -10.63
CA LYS A 41 19.37 1.79 -10.83
C LYS A 41 20.26 2.03 -9.60
N ARG A 42 20.27 3.24 -9.07
CA ARG A 42 21.04 3.60 -7.86
C ARG A 42 20.61 2.79 -6.64
N PHE A 43 19.28 2.66 -6.44
CA PHE A 43 18.72 1.90 -5.34
C PHE A 43 19.10 0.41 -5.42
N ARG A 44 18.97 -0.19 -6.61
CA ARG A 44 19.37 -1.57 -6.85
C ARG A 44 20.87 -1.80 -6.57
N GLN A 45 21.73 -0.90 -7.04
CA GLN A 45 23.16 -0.96 -6.75
C GLN A 45 23.47 -0.91 -5.25
N ALA A 46 22.71 -0.13 -4.49
CA ALA A 46 22.86 -0.09 -3.03
C ALA A 46 22.41 -1.39 -2.35
N LEU A 47 21.31 -1.99 -2.81
CA LEU A 47 20.87 -3.31 -2.35
C LEU A 47 21.92 -4.38 -2.64
N ASP A 48 22.42 -4.44 -3.87
CA ASP A 48 23.46 -5.40 -4.29
C ASP A 48 24.74 -5.26 -3.47
N ALA A 49 25.17 -4.01 -3.20
CA ALA A 49 26.39 -3.72 -2.44
C ALA A 49 26.27 -4.07 -0.95
N THR A 50 25.06 -4.05 -0.39
CA THR A 50 24.81 -4.29 1.04
C THR A 50 24.27 -5.68 1.35
N GLY A 51 23.78 -6.41 0.33
CA GLY A 51 23.08 -7.68 0.50
C GLY A 51 21.68 -7.53 1.10
N MET A 52 21.16 -6.30 1.22
CA MET A 52 19.81 -6.07 1.72
C MET A 52 18.75 -6.48 0.69
N VAL A 53 17.59 -6.93 1.19
CA VAL A 53 16.45 -7.34 0.36
C VAL A 53 15.30 -6.34 0.50
N VAL A 54 14.35 -6.41 -0.44
CA VAL A 54 13.07 -5.70 -0.37
C VAL A 54 11.97 -6.72 -0.07
N PRO A 55 11.58 -6.95 1.20
CA PRO A 55 10.57 -7.94 1.54
C PRO A 55 9.15 -7.50 1.12
N MET A 56 8.86 -6.20 1.16
CA MET A 56 7.57 -5.64 0.80
C MET A 56 7.69 -4.20 0.29
N ALA A 57 6.66 -3.76 -0.44
CA ALA A 57 6.50 -2.40 -0.91
C ALA A 57 5.05 -1.93 -0.73
N THR A 58 4.84 -0.63 -0.83
CA THR A 58 3.52 0.00 -0.77
C THR A 58 3.47 1.23 -1.65
N THR A 59 2.27 1.71 -1.98
CA THR A 59 2.06 2.94 -2.76
C THR A 59 1.49 4.04 -1.90
N ASN A 60 2.08 5.22 -1.99
CA ASN A 60 1.57 6.41 -1.34
C ASN A 60 0.33 6.96 -2.10
N LEU A 61 -0.86 6.68 -1.59
CA LEU A 61 -2.14 7.22 -2.05
C LEU A 61 -2.75 8.20 -1.03
N PHE A 62 -1.93 8.85 -0.21
CA PHE A 62 -2.43 9.66 0.91
C PHE A 62 -1.75 11.03 1.09
N THR A 63 -0.50 11.19 0.72
CA THR A 63 0.25 12.44 0.95
C THR A 63 -0.11 13.52 -0.08
N HIS A 64 -0.17 13.17 -1.37
CA HIS A 64 -0.42 14.15 -2.43
C HIS A 64 -1.88 14.63 -2.41
N PRO A 65 -2.15 15.95 -2.54
CA PRO A 65 -3.51 16.53 -2.47
C PRO A 65 -4.53 15.93 -3.44
N VAL A 66 -4.09 15.31 -4.55
CA VAL A 66 -4.98 14.62 -5.49
C VAL A 66 -5.78 13.52 -4.79
N PHE A 67 -5.23 12.91 -3.75
CA PHE A 67 -5.86 11.83 -2.98
C PHE A 67 -6.63 12.30 -1.75
N LYS A 68 -6.89 13.60 -1.61
CA LYS A 68 -7.59 14.15 -0.42
C LYS A 68 -8.95 13.50 -0.15
N ASP A 69 -9.63 12.96 -1.17
CA ASP A 69 -10.92 12.25 -1.09
C ASP A 69 -10.79 10.73 -1.26
N GLY A 70 -9.59 10.19 -1.10
CA GLY A 70 -9.26 8.78 -1.34
C GLY A 70 -8.54 8.57 -2.67
N GLY A 71 -7.96 7.40 -2.83
CA GLY A 71 -7.42 6.90 -4.10
C GLY A 71 -8.45 6.03 -4.81
N PHE A 72 -8.69 4.83 -4.30
CA PHE A 72 -9.64 3.87 -4.88
C PHE A 72 -11.10 4.26 -4.68
N THR A 73 -11.41 4.97 -3.60
CA THR A 73 -12.79 5.33 -3.25
C THR A 73 -13.15 6.79 -3.54
N ALA A 74 -12.25 7.55 -4.15
CA ALA A 74 -12.49 8.94 -4.53
C ALA A 74 -13.79 9.07 -5.34
N ASN A 75 -14.56 10.14 -5.09
CA ASN A 75 -15.75 10.42 -5.89
C ASN A 75 -15.41 10.71 -7.35
N ASP A 76 -14.25 11.29 -7.60
CA ASP A 76 -13.73 11.52 -8.95
C ASP A 76 -13.18 10.23 -9.56
N ARG A 77 -13.77 9.82 -10.71
CA ARG A 77 -13.36 8.63 -11.45
C ARG A 77 -11.92 8.70 -11.97
N ASP A 78 -11.45 9.87 -12.36
CA ASP A 78 -10.11 10.01 -12.94
C ASP A 78 -9.03 9.88 -11.84
N VAL A 79 -9.34 10.32 -10.62
CA VAL A 79 -8.49 10.05 -9.44
C VAL A 79 -8.41 8.55 -9.17
N ARG A 80 -9.53 7.81 -9.21
CA ARG A 80 -9.52 6.34 -9.03
C ARG A 80 -8.67 5.63 -10.07
N ARG A 81 -8.83 5.99 -11.35
CA ARG A 81 -8.03 5.43 -12.46
C ARG A 81 -6.55 5.77 -12.33
N TYR A 82 -6.24 6.97 -11.86
CA TYR A 82 -4.86 7.39 -11.61
C TYR A 82 -4.25 6.59 -10.46
N ALA A 83 -4.97 6.41 -9.35
CA ALA A 83 -4.54 5.60 -8.21
C ALA A 83 -4.21 4.16 -8.63
N ILE A 84 -5.10 3.49 -9.36
CA ILE A 84 -4.88 2.13 -9.85
C ILE A 84 -3.62 2.05 -10.72
N ARG A 85 -3.44 2.97 -11.68
CA ARG A 85 -2.24 2.99 -12.53
C ARG A 85 -0.96 3.23 -11.73
N LYS A 86 -1.02 4.09 -10.70
CA LYS A 86 0.12 4.35 -9.81
C LYS A 86 0.50 3.07 -9.05
N VAL A 87 -0.49 2.36 -8.52
CA VAL A 87 -0.27 1.09 -7.82
C VAL A 87 0.31 0.02 -8.74
N ILE A 88 -0.24 -0.17 -9.94
CA ILE A 88 0.26 -1.15 -10.92
C ILE A 88 1.74 -0.88 -11.23
N ARG A 89 2.13 0.37 -11.49
CA ARG A 89 3.54 0.71 -11.76
C ARG A 89 4.46 0.39 -10.59
N ASN A 90 3.97 0.52 -9.37
CA ASN A 90 4.76 0.21 -8.18
C ASN A 90 4.77 -1.30 -7.88
N ILE A 91 3.72 -2.02 -8.21
CA ILE A 91 3.71 -3.50 -8.18
C ILE A 91 4.80 -4.05 -9.10
N ASP A 92 4.90 -3.57 -10.34
CA ASP A 92 5.94 -3.98 -11.28
C ASP A 92 7.34 -3.73 -10.70
N LEU A 93 7.56 -2.55 -10.13
CA LEU A 93 8.83 -2.22 -9.47
C LEU A 93 9.09 -3.09 -8.23
N ALA A 94 8.08 -3.34 -7.41
CA ALA A 94 8.21 -4.16 -6.22
C ALA A 94 8.64 -5.59 -6.57
N VAL A 95 8.01 -6.19 -7.58
CA VAL A 95 8.36 -7.52 -8.10
C VAL A 95 9.78 -7.51 -8.69
N GLU A 96 10.14 -6.49 -9.47
CA GLU A 96 11.48 -6.30 -10.04
C GLU A 96 12.57 -6.22 -8.96
N LEU A 97 12.23 -5.67 -7.79
CA LEU A 97 13.13 -5.57 -6.63
C LEU A 97 13.05 -6.80 -5.68
N GLY A 98 12.23 -7.79 -6.01
CA GLY A 98 12.14 -9.05 -5.28
C GLY A 98 11.10 -9.09 -4.16
N ALA A 99 10.25 -8.08 -4.02
CA ALA A 99 9.19 -8.06 -3.02
C ALA A 99 8.20 -9.22 -3.22
N LYS A 100 7.74 -9.80 -2.12
CA LYS A 100 6.74 -10.87 -2.08
C LYS A 100 5.42 -10.42 -1.47
N THR A 101 5.42 -9.30 -0.78
CA THR A 101 4.25 -8.72 -0.15
C THR A 101 4.04 -7.28 -0.62
N TYR A 102 2.79 -6.95 -0.92
CA TYR A 102 2.39 -5.60 -1.26
C TYR A 102 1.39 -5.08 -0.23
N VAL A 103 1.81 -4.13 0.58
CA VAL A 103 0.96 -3.56 1.62
C VAL A 103 0.03 -2.51 1.01
N ALA A 104 -1.24 -2.58 1.37
CA ALA A 104 -2.27 -1.62 0.99
C ALA A 104 -2.83 -0.94 2.24
N TRP A 105 -2.38 0.28 2.49
CA TRP A 105 -2.90 1.13 3.54
C TRP A 105 -3.82 2.22 2.97
N GLY A 106 -5.06 2.22 3.43
CA GLY A 106 -6.12 3.11 2.94
C GLY A 106 -6.25 4.42 3.71
N GLY A 107 -5.16 5.12 4.02
CA GLY A 107 -5.17 6.30 4.89
C GLY A 107 -6.08 7.46 4.47
N ARG A 108 -6.45 7.56 3.18
CA ARG A 108 -7.44 8.54 2.69
C ARG A 108 -8.75 7.90 2.23
N GLU A 109 -8.85 6.59 2.30
CA GLU A 109 -10.06 5.85 1.92
C GLU A 109 -11.11 5.96 3.02
N GLY A 110 -11.95 6.97 2.95
CA GLY A 110 -12.93 7.26 3.98
C GLY A 110 -13.54 8.65 3.87
N ALA A 111 -14.04 9.18 4.96
CA ALA A 111 -14.66 10.49 5.04
C ALA A 111 -14.48 11.15 6.40
N GLU A 112 -14.65 12.48 6.46
CA GLU A 112 -14.68 13.23 7.73
C GLU A 112 -16.06 13.16 8.41
N SER A 113 -17.10 12.85 7.63
CA SER A 113 -18.44 12.62 8.14
C SER A 113 -19.20 11.67 7.22
N GLY A 114 -20.09 10.87 7.77
CA GLY A 114 -20.89 9.89 7.02
C GLY A 114 -21.79 10.48 5.91
N GLY A 115 -22.05 11.79 5.92
CA GLY A 115 -22.78 12.47 4.85
C GLY A 115 -21.94 12.84 3.62
N ALA A 116 -20.62 12.73 3.70
CA ALA A 116 -19.70 13.17 2.65
C ALA A 116 -19.45 12.11 1.57
N LYS A 117 -19.72 10.83 1.85
CA LYS A 117 -19.46 9.71 0.96
C LYS A 117 -20.44 8.57 1.22
N ASP A 118 -21.01 8.01 0.17
CA ASP A 118 -21.74 6.75 0.28
C ASP A 118 -20.76 5.61 0.57
N VAL A 119 -20.86 5.04 1.77
CA VAL A 119 -19.93 3.99 2.24
C VAL A 119 -20.09 2.70 1.44
N ARG A 120 -21.29 2.38 0.99
CA ARG A 120 -21.57 1.18 0.19
C ARG A 120 -20.89 1.30 -1.18
N ASP A 121 -21.14 2.40 -1.87
CA ASP A 121 -20.49 2.71 -3.15
C ASP A 121 -18.95 2.75 -3.00
N ALA A 122 -18.46 3.31 -1.89
CA ALA A 122 -17.02 3.39 -1.64
C ALA A 122 -16.39 1.99 -1.47
N LEU A 123 -17.03 1.11 -0.71
CA LEU A 123 -16.58 -0.28 -0.54
C LEU A 123 -16.67 -1.08 -1.85
N ASP A 124 -17.68 -0.85 -2.68
CA ASP A 124 -17.79 -1.51 -3.98
C ASP A 124 -16.70 -1.01 -4.96
N ARG A 125 -16.39 0.28 -4.97
CA ARG A 125 -15.24 0.84 -5.72
C ARG A 125 -13.90 0.28 -5.22
N MET A 126 -13.76 0.12 -3.91
CA MET A 126 -12.56 -0.48 -3.32
C MET A 126 -12.43 -1.95 -3.76
N LYS A 127 -13.53 -2.72 -3.72
CA LYS A 127 -13.57 -4.10 -4.22
C LYS A 127 -13.15 -4.17 -5.68
N GLU A 128 -13.74 -3.35 -6.55
CA GLU A 128 -13.39 -3.27 -7.98
C GLU A 128 -11.88 -3.03 -8.18
N ALA A 129 -11.30 -2.12 -7.40
CA ALA A 129 -9.87 -1.84 -7.49
C ALA A 129 -9.01 -3.04 -7.07
N PHE A 130 -9.32 -3.68 -5.94
CA PHE A 130 -8.57 -4.85 -5.47
C PHE A 130 -8.74 -6.05 -6.41
N ASP A 131 -9.94 -6.32 -6.92
CA ASP A 131 -10.16 -7.39 -7.89
C ASP A 131 -9.32 -7.19 -9.16
N LEU A 132 -9.27 -5.96 -9.67
CA LEU A 132 -8.44 -5.61 -10.82
C LEU A 132 -6.94 -5.79 -10.53
N LEU A 133 -6.47 -5.42 -9.34
CA LEU A 133 -5.07 -5.62 -8.94
C LEU A 133 -4.74 -7.10 -8.78
N GLY A 134 -5.64 -7.91 -8.22
CA GLY A 134 -5.48 -9.36 -8.10
C GLY A 134 -5.46 -10.05 -9.46
N GLU A 135 -6.33 -9.63 -10.39
CA GLU A 135 -6.29 -10.11 -11.78
C GLU A 135 -4.98 -9.73 -12.47
N TYR A 136 -4.53 -8.48 -12.30
CA TYR A 136 -3.26 -8.02 -12.87
C TYR A 136 -2.09 -8.90 -12.41
N VAL A 137 -1.90 -9.05 -11.10
CA VAL A 137 -0.81 -9.85 -10.52
C VAL A 137 -0.84 -11.29 -11.04
N THR A 138 -2.04 -11.88 -11.12
CA THR A 138 -2.22 -13.25 -11.64
C THR A 138 -1.89 -13.32 -13.13
N SER A 139 -2.37 -12.37 -13.95
CA SER A 139 -2.14 -12.35 -15.39
C SER A 139 -0.67 -12.17 -15.77
N GLN A 140 0.09 -11.47 -14.92
CA GLN A 140 1.54 -11.30 -15.08
C GLN A 140 2.35 -12.49 -14.55
N GLY A 141 1.71 -13.44 -13.85
CA GLY A 141 2.40 -14.56 -13.20
C GLY A 141 3.29 -14.13 -12.03
N TYR A 142 2.98 -13.03 -11.38
CA TYR A 142 3.76 -12.52 -10.25
C TYR A 142 3.52 -13.35 -8.98
N ASP A 143 4.60 -13.74 -8.31
CA ASP A 143 4.57 -14.33 -6.98
C ASP A 143 4.51 -13.22 -5.93
N LEU A 144 3.36 -12.54 -5.83
CA LEU A 144 3.11 -11.41 -4.95
C LEU A 144 1.76 -11.59 -4.26
N ARG A 145 1.71 -11.28 -2.97
CA ARG A 145 0.48 -11.26 -2.17
C ARG A 145 0.24 -9.86 -1.63
N PHE A 146 -1.03 -9.54 -1.44
CA PHE A 146 -1.45 -8.27 -0.84
C PHE A 146 -1.66 -8.43 0.66
N ALA A 147 -1.30 -7.40 1.43
CA ALA A 147 -1.59 -7.30 2.84
C ALA A 147 -2.32 -5.98 3.11
N ILE A 148 -3.61 -6.06 3.44
CA ILE A 148 -4.41 -4.88 3.78
C ILE A 148 -4.06 -4.47 5.20
N GLU A 149 -3.74 -3.19 5.38
CA GLU A 149 -3.44 -2.61 6.69
C GLU A 149 -4.63 -1.79 7.18
N PRO A 150 -5.40 -2.30 8.15
CA PRO A 150 -6.55 -1.59 8.71
C PRO A 150 -6.11 -0.45 9.63
N LYS A 151 -6.88 0.66 9.60
CA LYS A 151 -6.73 1.78 10.53
C LYS A 151 -8.09 2.46 10.73
N PRO A 152 -8.50 2.79 12.00
CA PRO A 152 -9.84 3.32 12.23
C PRO A 152 -10.01 4.78 11.80
N ASN A 153 -8.99 5.60 11.99
CA ASN A 153 -9.02 7.03 11.70
C ASN A 153 -7.61 7.57 11.47
N GLU A 154 -7.50 8.90 11.21
CA GLU A 154 -6.26 9.61 10.94
C GLU A 154 -5.50 9.07 9.70
N PRO A 155 -5.36 9.91 8.66
CA PRO A 155 -5.66 11.36 8.60
C PRO A 155 -7.13 11.71 8.29
N ARG A 156 -8.03 10.74 8.12
CA ARG A 156 -9.47 10.96 7.96
C ARG A 156 -10.17 10.71 9.30
N GLY A 157 -11.35 11.32 9.49
CA GLY A 157 -12.19 11.07 10.67
C GLY A 157 -12.63 9.62 10.77
N ASP A 158 -13.11 9.05 9.65
CA ASP A 158 -13.47 7.65 9.50
C ASP A 158 -12.74 7.06 8.29
N ILE A 159 -11.94 6.02 8.50
CA ILE A 159 -11.28 5.25 7.44
C ILE A 159 -12.05 3.95 7.21
N LEU A 160 -12.21 3.58 5.94
CA LEU A 160 -12.80 2.29 5.56
C LEU A 160 -11.87 1.14 5.96
N LEU A 161 -12.44 0.00 6.32
CA LEU A 161 -11.71 -1.15 6.88
C LEU A 161 -10.96 -0.80 8.17
N PRO A 162 -11.68 -0.32 9.20
CA PRO A 162 -11.05 0.28 10.38
C PRO A 162 -10.33 -0.72 11.30
N THR A 163 -10.61 -2.02 11.19
CA THR A 163 -10.04 -3.08 12.05
C THR A 163 -9.70 -4.33 11.26
N VAL A 164 -8.92 -5.23 11.85
CA VAL A 164 -8.60 -6.54 11.27
C VAL A 164 -9.87 -7.30 10.85
N GLY A 165 -10.90 -7.35 11.70
CA GLY A 165 -12.15 -8.03 11.36
C GLY A 165 -12.88 -7.44 10.15
N HIS A 166 -12.88 -6.11 9.99
CA HIS A 166 -13.44 -5.47 8.79
C HIS A 166 -12.63 -5.79 7.53
N ALA A 167 -11.31 -5.81 7.63
CA ALA A 167 -10.44 -6.17 6.52
C ALA A 167 -10.64 -7.63 6.09
N LEU A 168 -10.74 -8.57 7.03
CA LEU A 168 -11.02 -9.98 6.75
C LEU A 168 -12.39 -10.16 6.08
N ALA A 169 -13.46 -9.53 6.62
CA ALA A 169 -14.78 -9.57 6.01
C ALA A 169 -14.82 -8.93 4.62
N PHE A 170 -13.97 -7.95 4.34
CA PHE A 170 -13.82 -7.36 3.01
C PHE A 170 -13.09 -8.31 2.07
N ILE A 171 -12.02 -8.95 2.52
CA ILE A 171 -11.25 -9.93 1.73
C ILE A 171 -12.14 -11.07 1.25
N ASP A 172 -13.04 -11.58 2.09
CA ASP A 172 -14.01 -12.64 1.74
C ASP A 172 -14.95 -12.25 0.57
N ARG A 173 -15.08 -10.96 0.27
CA ARG A 173 -15.90 -10.45 -0.85
C ARG A 173 -15.13 -10.36 -2.17
N LEU A 174 -13.80 -10.50 -2.15
CA LEU A 174 -12.95 -10.37 -3.33
C LEU A 174 -13.07 -11.61 -4.23
N GLU A 175 -12.79 -11.45 -5.53
CA GLU A 175 -12.82 -12.54 -6.52
C GLU A 175 -11.69 -13.56 -6.30
N ARG A 176 -10.59 -13.13 -5.68
CA ARG A 176 -9.41 -13.97 -5.41
C ARG A 176 -8.92 -13.76 -3.97
N PRO A 177 -9.72 -14.14 -2.96
CA PRO A 177 -9.39 -13.88 -1.56
C PRO A 177 -8.07 -14.50 -1.13
N GLU A 178 -7.63 -15.57 -1.77
CA GLU A 178 -6.37 -16.26 -1.50
C GLU A 178 -5.10 -15.43 -1.76
N LEU A 179 -5.23 -14.34 -2.53
CA LEU A 179 -4.13 -13.39 -2.77
C LEU A 179 -3.96 -12.36 -1.67
N TYR A 180 -4.93 -12.26 -0.77
CA TYR A 180 -5.04 -11.18 0.22
C TYR A 180 -4.91 -11.71 1.63
N GLY A 181 -4.27 -10.93 2.47
CA GLY A 181 -4.19 -11.10 3.91
C GLY A 181 -4.24 -9.74 4.59
N VAL A 182 -3.95 -9.71 5.86
CA VAL A 182 -3.92 -8.49 6.66
C VAL A 182 -2.51 -8.19 7.16
N ASN A 183 -2.20 -6.91 7.30
CA ASN A 183 -1.01 -6.38 7.97
C ASN A 183 -1.47 -5.67 9.26
N PRO A 184 -1.70 -6.40 10.36
CA PRO A 184 -2.16 -5.80 11.60
C PRO A 184 -1.07 -4.89 12.18
N GLU A 185 -1.45 -3.68 12.58
CA GLU A 185 -0.57 -2.73 13.23
C GLU A 185 -1.08 -2.47 14.65
N VAL A 186 -0.19 -2.63 15.65
CA VAL A 186 -0.56 -2.60 17.07
C VAL A 186 -1.18 -1.28 17.51
N GLY A 187 -0.64 -0.14 17.02
CA GLY A 187 -1.17 1.17 17.32
C GLY A 187 -2.54 1.39 16.73
N HIS A 188 -2.81 0.87 15.53
CA HIS A 188 -4.10 1.00 14.85
C HIS A 188 -5.20 0.21 15.57
N GLU A 189 -4.92 -1.02 16.00
CA GLU A 189 -5.88 -1.80 16.79
C GLU A 189 -6.16 -1.14 18.15
N GLN A 190 -5.13 -0.59 18.80
CA GLN A 190 -5.30 0.15 20.05
C GLN A 190 -6.08 1.46 19.86
N MET A 191 -5.90 2.17 18.73
CA MET A 191 -6.72 3.34 18.39
C MET A 191 -8.22 2.99 18.31
N ALA A 192 -8.53 1.78 17.84
CA ALA A 192 -9.91 1.26 17.81
C ALA A 192 -10.39 0.74 19.18
N GLY A 193 -9.57 0.79 20.22
CA GLY A 193 -9.90 0.25 21.53
C GLY A 193 -9.89 -1.29 21.58
N LEU A 194 -9.19 -1.94 20.64
CA LEU A 194 -9.16 -3.38 20.49
C LEU A 194 -7.88 -4.00 21.05
N ASN A 195 -7.91 -5.32 21.26
CA ASN A 195 -6.79 -6.10 21.73
C ASN A 195 -6.01 -6.67 20.54
N PHE A 196 -4.79 -6.18 20.31
CA PHE A 196 -3.95 -6.58 19.18
C PHE A 196 -3.69 -8.10 19.10
N PRO A 197 -3.36 -8.84 20.21
CA PRO A 197 -3.26 -10.30 20.16
C PRO A 197 -4.52 -11.02 19.63
N HIS A 198 -5.71 -10.49 19.88
CA HIS A 198 -6.95 -11.04 19.29
C HIS A 198 -7.00 -10.82 17.78
N GLY A 199 -6.53 -9.66 17.29
CA GLY A 199 -6.44 -9.38 15.87
C GLY A 199 -5.49 -10.34 15.15
N ILE A 200 -4.36 -10.69 15.80
CA ILE A 200 -3.41 -11.68 15.27
C ILE A 200 -3.99 -13.11 15.23
N ALA A 201 -4.91 -13.42 16.13
CA ALA A 201 -5.50 -14.76 16.24
C ALA A 201 -6.63 -15.02 15.25
N GLN A 202 -7.09 -14.01 14.49
CA GLN A 202 -8.15 -14.14 13.47
C GLN A 202 -7.61 -14.80 12.19
#